data_6c0c5d31eed501262e97f9946d4a6cea
#
_entry.id   6c0c5d31eed501262e97f9946d4a6cea
#
_cell.length_a   1.000
_cell.length_b   1.000
_cell.length_c   1.000
_cell.angle_alpha   90.00
_cell.angle_beta   90.00
_cell.angle_gamma   90.00
#
_symmetry.space_group_name_H-M   'P 1'
#
loop_
_entity.id
_entity.type
_entity.pdbx_description
1 polymer ?
#
loop_
_entity_poly.entity_id
_entity_poly.type
_entity_poly.pdbx_seq_one_letter_code
_entity_poly.pdbx_strand_id
1 'polypeptide(L)'
;MEACENYQKQSYRNRCRILTSNGVEALNVPVVHENGTFSLPIKEIRVDYSTPWVLRTERAIESAYSSSPFFIYYRDALFDILDSHPLTLWELNRRIIDFFCAKIGIAPQILETTEYLPSSAVGMTEVAGVTFAAAENAPANNSLTASALTAAGVAPTSAENASAGATPAASLPDDLRSVIHPKRPNSIMHELGLERPYWQVFREKFGFIPGLSVMDLLFNEGPESISWLR
;
A
#
# COMPACT_ATOMS: atom_id res chain seq x y z
N MET A 1 -5.46 -0.93 -10.12
CA MET A 1 -4.09 -0.46 -10.46
C MET A 1 -4.08 0.03 -11.89
N GLU A 2 -3.50 1.19 -12.15
CA GLU A 2 -3.39 1.75 -13.51
C GLU A 2 -2.22 1.09 -14.26
N ALA A 3 -2.53 0.25 -15.24
CA ALA A 3 -1.55 -0.52 -16.00
C ALA A 3 -1.15 0.13 -17.33
N CYS A 4 -1.95 1.09 -17.80
CA CYS A 4 -1.83 1.67 -19.12
C CYS A 4 -1.25 3.10 -19.13
N GLU A 5 -0.91 3.68 -17.96
CA GLU A 5 -0.22 4.95 -17.93
C GLU A 5 1.21 4.84 -18.45
N ASN A 6 1.70 5.93 -19.03
CA ASN A 6 3.09 6.00 -19.47
C ASN A 6 4.06 5.98 -18.28
N TYR A 7 5.16 5.25 -18.42
CA TYR A 7 6.17 5.16 -17.39
C TYR A 7 6.77 6.53 -17.03
N GLN A 8 6.81 6.84 -15.74
CA GLN A 8 7.38 8.08 -15.22
C GLN A 8 8.67 7.79 -14.44
N LYS A 9 9.75 8.43 -14.85
CA LYS A 9 11.04 8.37 -14.13
C LYS A 9 10.92 8.91 -12.72
N GLN A 10 11.73 8.35 -11.82
CA GLN A 10 11.90 8.86 -10.45
C GLN A 10 10.59 8.96 -9.67
N SER A 11 9.68 8.06 -9.92
CA SER A 11 8.43 7.89 -9.16
C SER A 11 8.51 6.67 -8.25
N TYR A 12 7.52 6.47 -7.41
CA TYR A 12 7.42 5.26 -6.58
C TYR A 12 7.11 3.98 -7.38
N ARG A 13 6.95 4.07 -8.68
CA ARG A 13 6.73 2.90 -9.56
C ARG A 13 7.94 1.98 -9.65
N ASN A 14 9.15 2.54 -9.54
CA ASN A 14 10.39 1.78 -9.60
C ASN A 14 11.35 2.08 -8.44
N ARG A 15 10.84 2.64 -7.34
CA ARG A 15 11.65 2.91 -6.14
C ARG A 15 10.82 2.82 -4.87
N CYS A 16 11.51 2.52 -3.76
CA CYS A 16 10.97 2.69 -2.43
C CYS A 16 12.02 3.35 -1.52
N ARG A 17 11.63 3.77 -0.32
CA ARG A 17 12.50 4.41 0.66
C ARG A 17 12.66 3.52 1.87
N ILE A 18 13.89 3.33 2.30
CA ILE A 18 14.24 2.61 3.53
C ILE A 18 15.04 3.52 4.46
N LEU A 19 15.08 3.19 5.75
CA LEU A 19 15.92 3.87 6.72
C LEU A 19 17.17 3.03 6.97
N THR A 20 18.33 3.62 6.71
CA THR A 20 19.64 3.01 6.94
C THR A 20 20.38 3.72 8.07
N SER A 21 21.54 3.20 8.47
CA SER A 21 22.43 3.87 9.43
C SER A 21 22.90 5.27 8.99
N ASN A 22 22.80 5.57 7.69
CA ASN A 22 23.23 6.86 7.12
C ASN A 22 22.03 7.80 6.83
N GLY A 23 20.81 7.37 7.17
CA GLY A 23 19.58 8.11 6.90
C GLY A 23 18.72 7.42 5.86
N VAL A 24 17.79 8.17 5.28
CA VAL A 24 16.86 7.65 4.28
C VAL A 24 17.58 7.38 2.96
N GLU A 25 17.46 6.16 2.48
CA GLU A 25 18.00 5.71 1.19
C GLU A 25 16.87 5.25 0.27
N ALA A 26 17.05 5.46 -1.04
CA ALA A 26 16.11 5.00 -2.06
C ALA A 26 16.65 3.74 -2.74
N LEU A 27 15.91 2.64 -2.62
CA LEU A 27 16.12 1.44 -3.42
C LEU A 27 15.46 1.65 -4.79
N ASN A 28 16.19 1.37 -5.85
CA ASN A 28 15.73 1.61 -7.22
C ASN A 28 15.81 0.34 -8.04
N VAL A 29 14.74 0.04 -8.77
CA VAL A 29 14.71 -1.00 -9.79
C VAL A 29 15.12 -0.37 -11.12
N PRO A 30 16.24 -0.76 -11.74
CA PRO A 30 16.61 -0.28 -13.06
C PRO A 30 15.69 -0.87 -14.13
N VAL A 31 15.42 -0.08 -15.16
CA VAL A 31 14.59 -0.49 -16.29
C VAL A 31 15.36 -0.33 -17.58
N VAL A 32 15.04 -1.16 -18.57
CA VAL A 32 15.66 -1.09 -19.89
C VAL A 32 15.31 0.24 -20.55
N HIS A 33 16.35 0.95 -20.98
CA HIS A 33 16.22 2.24 -21.67
C HIS A 33 16.41 2.04 -23.18
N GLU A 34 15.29 1.99 -23.90
CA GLU A 34 15.24 2.00 -25.36
C GLU A 34 14.57 3.30 -25.84
N ASN A 35 14.72 3.60 -27.14
CA ASN A 35 14.01 4.73 -27.74
C ASN A 35 12.50 4.52 -27.58
N GLY A 36 11.85 5.46 -26.87
CA GLY A 36 10.42 5.39 -26.61
C GLY A 36 10.00 4.79 -25.27
N THR A 37 10.94 4.34 -24.40
CA THR A 37 10.62 3.76 -23.07
C THR A 37 9.64 4.61 -22.26
N PHE A 38 9.72 5.94 -22.38
CA PHE A 38 8.82 6.85 -21.64
C PHE A 38 7.44 7.02 -22.26
N SER A 39 7.24 6.48 -23.44
CA SER A 39 5.94 6.44 -24.14
C SER A 39 5.26 5.08 -23.99
N LEU A 40 5.93 4.11 -23.35
CA LEU A 40 5.38 2.78 -23.13
C LEU A 40 4.51 2.76 -21.87
N PRO A 41 3.39 2.00 -21.89
CA PRO A 41 2.61 1.69 -20.71
C PRO A 41 3.48 1.02 -19.64
N ILE A 42 3.22 1.31 -18.36
CA ILE A 42 4.02 0.75 -17.26
C ILE A 42 4.04 -0.79 -17.25
N LYS A 43 2.99 -1.44 -17.73
CA LYS A 43 2.90 -2.91 -17.82
C LYS A 43 3.91 -3.52 -18.80
N GLU A 44 4.43 -2.73 -19.75
CA GLU A 44 5.37 -3.17 -20.79
C GLU A 44 6.83 -2.85 -20.43
N ILE A 45 7.06 -2.08 -19.37
CA ILE A 45 8.41 -1.69 -18.96
C ILE A 45 9.18 -2.91 -18.46
N ARG A 46 10.30 -3.20 -19.11
CA ARG A 46 11.17 -4.33 -18.77
C ARG A 46 12.18 -3.93 -17.68
N VAL A 47 12.43 -4.86 -16.77
CA VAL A 47 13.47 -4.69 -15.74
C VAL A 47 14.84 -4.96 -16.38
N ASP A 48 15.83 -4.12 -16.05
CA ASP A 48 17.20 -4.28 -16.52
C ASP A 48 18.04 -5.06 -15.50
N TYR A 49 18.40 -6.28 -15.84
CA TYR A 49 19.26 -7.16 -15.04
C TYR A 49 20.74 -7.16 -15.47
N SER A 50 21.16 -6.23 -16.33
CA SER A 50 22.56 -6.09 -16.76
C SER A 50 23.52 -5.76 -15.62
N THR A 51 22.99 -5.18 -14.53
CA THR A 51 23.75 -4.86 -13.31
C THR A 51 23.27 -5.71 -12.15
N PRO A 52 24.13 -6.02 -11.15
CA PRO A 52 23.74 -6.81 -9.98
C PRO A 52 22.94 -5.99 -8.95
N TRP A 53 21.86 -5.33 -9.40
CA TRP A 53 21.04 -4.49 -8.55
C TRP A 53 20.25 -5.30 -7.51
N VAL A 54 19.83 -6.52 -7.83
CA VAL A 54 19.12 -7.42 -6.91
C VAL A 54 19.99 -7.64 -5.68
N LEU A 55 21.21 -8.15 -5.86
CA LEU A 55 22.16 -8.39 -4.78
C LEU A 55 22.48 -7.12 -3.96
N ARG A 56 22.57 -5.96 -4.61
CA ARG A 56 22.78 -4.68 -3.90
C ARG A 56 21.57 -4.31 -3.07
N THR A 57 20.36 -4.51 -3.60
CA THR A 57 19.10 -4.26 -2.89
C THR A 57 18.97 -5.16 -1.68
N GLU A 58 19.23 -6.44 -1.82
CA GLU A 58 19.20 -7.40 -0.72
C GLU A 58 20.17 -7.04 0.40
N ARG A 59 21.43 -6.73 0.05
CA ARG A 59 22.44 -6.28 1.03
C ARG A 59 22.05 -4.98 1.73
N ALA A 60 21.43 -4.05 1.01
CA ALA A 60 20.93 -2.80 1.60
C ALA A 60 19.79 -3.07 2.59
N ILE A 61 18.87 -3.96 2.23
CA ILE A 61 17.77 -4.39 3.11
C ILE A 61 18.32 -5.14 4.34
N GLU A 62 19.24 -6.07 4.16
CA GLU A 62 19.88 -6.78 5.27
C GLU A 62 20.60 -5.81 6.22
N SER A 63 21.39 -4.89 5.68
CA SER A 63 22.10 -3.88 6.47
C SER A 63 21.16 -2.96 7.25
N ALA A 64 19.98 -2.64 6.67
CA ALA A 64 19.01 -1.76 7.29
C ALA A 64 18.17 -2.46 8.37
N TYR A 65 17.82 -3.75 8.16
CA TYR A 65 16.78 -4.42 8.93
C TYR A 65 17.22 -5.69 9.67
N SER A 66 18.50 -6.09 9.63
CA SER A 66 18.98 -7.27 10.36
C SER A 66 18.71 -7.23 11.87
N SER A 67 18.57 -6.05 12.45
CA SER A 67 18.21 -5.82 13.85
C SER A 67 16.69 -5.67 14.09
N SER A 68 15.87 -5.71 13.05
CA SER A 68 14.41 -5.65 13.19
C SER A 68 13.86 -6.99 13.69
N PRO A 69 12.91 -6.99 14.64
CA PRO A 69 12.43 -8.22 15.29
C PRO A 69 11.83 -9.24 14.34
N PHE A 70 11.20 -8.78 13.27
CA PHE A 70 10.46 -9.65 12.35
C PHE A 70 11.17 -9.85 11.00
N PHE A 71 12.32 -9.24 10.75
CA PHE A 71 13.04 -9.32 9.49
C PHE A 71 13.29 -10.76 9.04
N ILE A 72 13.77 -11.60 9.95
CA ILE A 72 14.13 -13.00 9.67
C ILE A 72 12.94 -13.85 9.16
N TYR A 73 11.71 -13.48 9.54
CA TYR A 73 10.52 -14.24 9.15
C TYR A 73 10.01 -13.89 7.74
N TYR A 74 10.41 -12.74 7.20
CA TYR A 74 9.89 -12.23 5.93
C TYR A 74 10.96 -12.11 4.85
N ARG A 75 12.23 -12.06 5.25
CA ARG A 75 13.37 -11.82 4.37
C ARG A 75 13.41 -12.77 3.19
N ASP A 76 13.44 -14.08 3.45
CA ASP A 76 13.66 -15.08 2.40
C ASP A 76 12.56 -15.04 1.35
N ALA A 77 11.30 -14.95 1.77
CA ALA A 77 10.18 -14.86 0.84
C ALA A 77 10.18 -13.56 0.00
N LEU A 78 10.70 -12.44 0.55
CA LEU A 78 10.87 -11.21 -0.22
C LEU A 78 12.03 -11.34 -1.23
N PHE A 79 13.14 -11.95 -0.82
CA PHE A 79 14.32 -12.16 -1.66
C PHE A 79 14.03 -13.15 -2.78
N ASP A 80 13.27 -14.21 -2.54
CA ASP A 80 12.80 -15.14 -3.57
C ASP A 80 12.04 -14.42 -4.70
N ILE A 81 11.26 -13.35 -4.37
CA ILE A 81 10.58 -12.55 -5.38
C ILE A 81 11.59 -11.77 -6.24
N LEU A 82 12.62 -11.19 -5.63
CA LEU A 82 13.66 -10.45 -6.36
C LEU A 82 14.50 -11.38 -7.22
N ASP A 83 14.90 -12.53 -6.67
CA ASP A 83 15.71 -13.56 -7.34
C ASP A 83 14.95 -14.30 -8.46
N SER A 84 13.62 -14.28 -8.44
CA SER A 84 12.81 -14.85 -9.53
C SER A 84 12.94 -14.08 -10.84
N HIS A 85 13.58 -12.92 -10.85
CA HIS A 85 13.85 -12.07 -12.01
C HIS A 85 12.61 -11.82 -12.90
N PRO A 86 11.52 -11.24 -12.37
CA PRO A 86 10.34 -10.93 -13.18
C PRO A 86 10.70 -10.08 -14.40
N LEU A 87 10.14 -10.41 -15.56
CA LEU A 87 10.53 -9.76 -16.82
C LEU A 87 10.15 -8.28 -16.85
N THR A 88 8.98 -7.94 -16.29
CA THR A 88 8.46 -6.57 -16.32
C THR A 88 8.42 -5.95 -14.92
N LEU A 89 8.53 -4.62 -14.88
CA LEU A 89 8.37 -3.85 -13.64
C LEU A 89 6.97 -4.04 -13.03
N TRP A 90 5.96 -4.22 -13.89
CA TRP A 90 4.59 -4.49 -13.47
C TRP A 90 4.48 -5.80 -12.70
N GLU A 91 5.03 -6.87 -13.26
CA GLU A 91 5.03 -8.19 -12.61
C GLU A 91 5.77 -8.17 -11.28
N LEU A 92 6.95 -7.55 -11.23
CA LEU A 92 7.72 -7.40 -9.99
C LEU A 92 6.91 -6.65 -8.93
N ASN A 93 6.35 -5.49 -9.28
CA ASN A 93 5.54 -4.69 -8.35
C ASN A 93 4.31 -5.45 -7.88
N ARG A 94 3.64 -6.20 -8.77
CA ARG A 94 2.47 -6.98 -8.42
C ARG A 94 2.80 -8.07 -7.40
N ARG A 95 3.87 -8.84 -7.61
CA ARG A 95 4.34 -9.87 -6.67
C ARG A 95 4.70 -9.27 -5.31
N ILE A 96 5.38 -8.11 -5.29
CA ILE A 96 5.75 -7.40 -4.06
C ILE A 96 4.49 -6.91 -3.32
N ILE A 97 3.52 -6.34 -4.01
CA ILE A 97 2.26 -5.89 -3.39
C ILE A 97 1.50 -7.07 -2.81
N ASP A 98 1.33 -8.15 -3.57
CA ASP A 98 0.63 -9.36 -3.11
C ASP A 98 1.32 -9.96 -1.88
N PHE A 99 2.66 -9.99 -1.87
CA PHE A 99 3.44 -10.42 -0.72
C PHE A 99 3.14 -9.57 0.53
N PHE A 100 3.25 -8.24 0.45
CA PHE A 100 3.01 -7.38 1.60
C PHE A 100 1.55 -7.44 2.06
N CYS A 101 0.59 -7.44 1.15
CA CYS A 101 -0.82 -7.59 1.49
C CYS A 101 -1.06 -8.89 2.27
N ALA A 102 -0.53 -10.01 1.79
CA ALA A 102 -0.67 -11.31 2.44
C ALA A 102 -0.01 -11.35 3.84
N LYS A 103 1.19 -10.76 3.98
CA LYS A 103 1.93 -10.76 5.26
C LYS A 103 1.34 -9.81 6.30
N ILE A 104 0.71 -8.73 5.87
CA ILE A 104 -0.02 -7.78 6.75
C ILE A 104 -1.43 -8.32 7.10
N GLY A 105 -1.92 -9.32 6.37
CA GLY A 105 -3.25 -9.90 6.61
C GLY A 105 -4.40 -9.14 5.94
N ILE A 106 -4.12 -8.47 4.82
CA ILE A 106 -5.13 -7.82 3.98
C ILE A 106 -5.27 -8.57 2.65
N ALA A 107 -6.50 -8.69 2.15
CA ALA A 107 -6.81 -9.36 0.89
C ALA A 107 -7.61 -8.41 -0.04
N PRO A 108 -6.98 -7.34 -0.55
CA PRO A 108 -7.67 -6.42 -1.43
C PRO A 108 -7.95 -7.07 -2.79
N GLN A 109 -9.12 -6.78 -3.37
CA GLN A 109 -9.36 -7.09 -4.76
C GLN A 109 -8.61 -6.08 -5.63
N ILE A 110 -7.49 -6.51 -6.22
CA ILE A 110 -6.68 -5.66 -7.08
C ILE A 110 -7.11 -5.86 -8.53
N LEU A 111 -7.79 -4.86 -9.08
CA LEU A 111 -8.18 -4.80 -10.49
C LEU A 111 -7.13 -4.00 -11.28
N GLU A 112 -6.92 -4.38 -12.53
CA GLU A 112 -6.02 -3.72 -13.46
C GLU A 112 -6.83 -3.02 -14.55
N THR A 113 -6.42 -1.82 -14.92
CA THR A 113 -7.04 -1.11 -16.04
C THR A 113 -6.62 -1.73 -17.36
N THR A 114 -7.56 -1.83 -18.29
CA THR A 114 -7.30 -2.30 -19.66
C THR A 114 -6.99 -1.15 -20.60
N GLU A 115 -7.42 0.06 -20.25
CA GLU A 115 -7.20 1.30 -20.99
C GLU A 115 -6.70 2.38 -20.05
N TYR A 116 -6.02 3.39 -20.60
CA TYR A 116 -5.58 4.54 -19.81
C TYR A 116 -6.79 5.38 -19.36
N LEU A 117 -6.92 5.55 -18.06
CA LEU A 117 -7.91 6.44 -17.46
C LEU A 117 -7.27 7.79 -17.12
N PRO A 118 -7.60 8.87 -17.81
CA PRO A 118 -7.12 10.20 -17.45
C PRO A 118 -7.67 10.62 -16.09
N SER A 119 -6.90 11.39 -15.31
CA SER A 119 -7.27 11.82 -13.95
C SER A 119 -8.65 12.53 -13.88
N SER A 120 -9.06 13.20 -14.96
CA SER A 120 -10.37 13.85 -15.08
C SER A 120 -11.54 12.88 -15.25
N ALA A 121 -11.28 11.62 -15.60
CA ALA A 121 -12.32 10.61 -15.85
C ALA A 121 -12.54 9.68 -14.65
N VAL A 122 -11.65 9.69 -13.67
CA VAL A 122 -11.70 8.78 -12.50
C VAL A 122 -12.91 9.05 -11.59
N GLY A 123 -13.49 10.26 -11.60
CA GLY A 123 -14.71 10.59 -10.87
C GLY A 123 -16.01 10.27 -11.58
N MET A 124 -15.99 9.74 -12.82
CA MET A 124 -17.18 9.51 -13.63
C MET A 124 -17.54 8.03 -13.83
N THR A 125 -16.71 7.11 -13.36
CA THR A 125 -17.01 5.67 -13.41
C THR A 125 -17.57 5.24 -12.06
N GLU A 126 -18.90 5.15 -11.96
CA GLU A 126 -19.51 4.28 -10.95
C GLU A 126 -19.01 2.88 -11.22
N VAL A 127 -18.00 2.45 -10.46
CA VAL A 127 -17.66 1.04 -10.37
C VAL A 127 -18.77 0.41 -9.55
N ALA A 128 -19.79 -0.08 -10.24
CA ALA A 128 -20.87 -0.84 -9.63
C ALA A 128 -20.25 -1.98 -8.79
N GLY A 129 -20.39 -1.91 -7.48
CA GLY A 129 -20.26 -3.05 -6.59
C GLY A 129 -18.91 -3.33 -5.94
N VAL A 130 -18.14 -2.34 -5.51
CA VAL A 130 -17.04 -2.60 -4.54
C VAL A 130 -17.48 -2.16 -3.14
N THR A 131 -18.20 -3.03 -2.48
CA THR A 131 -18.39 -2.95 -1.02
C THR A 131 -17.12 -3.49 -0.36
N PHE A 132 -16.43 -2.67 0.42
CA PHE A 132 -15.41 -3.15 1.33
C PHE A 132 -16.10 -3.97 2.42
N ALA A 133 -16.14 -5.28 2.26
CA ALA A 133 -16.53 -6.17 3.33
C ALA A 133 -15.39 -6.19 4.36
N ALA A 134 -15.61 -5.54 5.50
CA ALA A 134 -14.82 -5.81 6.69
C ALA A 134 -14.98 -7.30 7.01
N ALA A 135 -13.88 -8.04 6.99
CA ALA A 135 -13.87 -9.42 7.45
C ALA A 135 -14.05 -9.40 8.97
N GLU A 136 -15.29 -9.53 9.42
CA GLU A 136 -15.60 -9.90 10.80
C GLU A 136 -15.28 -11.37 10.98
N ASN A 137 -14.22 -11.65 11.72
CA ASN A 137 -14.00 -12.96 12.32
C ASN A 137 -14.98 -13.12 13.49
N ALA A 138 -16.04 -13.87 13.30
CA ALA A 138 -16.85 -14.40 14.38
C ALA A 138 -16.91 -15.92 14.28
N PRO A 139 -16.66 -16.65 15.39
CA PRO A 139 -16.80 -18.10 15.40
C PRO A 139 -18.28 -18.51 15.43
N ALA A 140 -18.56 -19.58 14.70
CA ALA A 140 -19.88 -20.22 14.66
C ALA A 140 -20.33 -20.71 16.04
N ASN A 141 -21.59 -20.47 16.42
CA ASN A 141 -22.48 -21.54 16.88
C ASN A 141 -23.92 -21.08 17.12
N ASN A 142 -24.81 -21.93 16.61
CA ASN A 142 -26.16 -22.30 17.01
C ASN A 142 -27.37 -21.39 16.76
N SER A 143 -28.08 -21.83 15.74
CA SER A 143 -29.50 -22.21 15.67
C SER A 143 -30.52 -21.53 16.61
N LEU A 144 -31.57 -20.98 16.05
CA LEU A 144 -32.97 -21.40 16.13
C LEU A 144 -33.98 -20.29 15.77
N THR A 145 -34.77 -20.61 14.78
CA THR A 145 -36.21 -20.35 14.56
C THR A 145 -36.82 -18.95 14.51
N ALA A 146 -37.51 -18.81 13.44
CA ALA A 146 -38.51 -17.86 13.00
C ALA A 146 -39.54 -17.43 14.04
N SER A 147 -40.03 -16.21 13.96
CA SER A 147 -41.45 -15.93 13.72
C SER A 147 -41.73 -14.44 13.61
N ALA A 148 -42.59 -14.13 12.69
CA ALA A 148 -43.21 -12.88 12.37
C ALA A 148 -43.99 -12.24 13.53
N LEU A 149 -44.14 -10.92 13.58
CA LEU A 149 -45.45 -10.27 13.50
C LEU A 149 -45.36 -8.72 13.47
N THR A 150 -46.11 -8.20 12.62
CA THR A 150 -46.61 -6.91 12.23
C THR A 150 -46.99 -5.91 13.35
N ALA A 151 -46.81 -4.62 12.99
CA ALA A 151 -47.80 -3.54 13.09
C ALA A 151 -47.64 -2.45 14.16
N ALA A 152 -47.72 -1.24 13.62
CA ALA A 152 -48.37 -0.02 14.09
C ALA A 152 -47.69 0.90 15.09
N GLY A 153 -47.16 2.03 14.61
CA GLY A 153 -47.79 3.36 14.75
C GLY A 153 -47.54 4.07 16.06
N VAL A 154 -46.86 5.19 15.95
CA VAL A 154 -47.13 6.52 16.55
C VAL A 154 -45.82 7.31 16.73
N ALA A 155 -45.66 8.41 16.01
CA ALA A 155 -44.81 9.56 16.37
C ALA A 155 -45.72 10.56 17.15
N PRO A 156 -45.23 11.66 17.75
CA PRO A 156 -43.86 12.22 17.84
C PRO A 156 -43.53 12.72 19.28
N THR A 157 -42.34 13.14 19.57
CA THR A 157 -42.01 14.48 20.07
C THR A 157 -40.51 14.66 20.39
N SER A 158 -40.06 15.83 20.01
CA SER A 158 -38.79 16.49 20.21
C SER A 158 -38.11 16.30 21.57
N ALA A 159 -36.79 16.05 21.52
CA ALA A 159 -35.84 16.65 22.46
C ALA A 159 -34.45 16.69 21.82
N GLU A 160 -33.92 17.89 21.72
CA GLU A 160 -32.55 18.22 21.42
C GLU A 160 -31.59 17.47 22.32
N ASN A 161 -30.52 16.88 21.78
CA ASN A 161 -29.23 16.93 22.43
C ASN A 161 -28.08 16.58 21.47
N ALA A 162 -27.18 17.56 21.37
CA ALA A 162 -25.76 17.47 21.18
C ALA A 162 -25.25 16.36 20.25
N SER A 163 -25.17 16.69 18.97
CA SER A 163 -24.29 16.08 17.99
C SER A 163 -22.84 16.33 18.40
N ALA A 164 -22.20 15.33 19.00
CA ALA A 164 -20.76 15.24 18.97
C ALA A 164 -20.37 15.04 17.50
N GLY A 165 -19.64 16.03 16.94
CA GLY A 165 -19.25 16.06 15.55
C GLY A 165 -18.45 14.83 15.17
N ALA A 166 -19.07 13.95 14.43
CA ALA A 166 -18.35 13.01 13.58
C ALA A 166 -17.67 13.85 12.49
N THR A 167 -16.36 13.98 12.57
CA THR A 167 -15.56 14.49 11.44
C THR A 167 -15.93 13.68 10.22
N PRO A 168 -16.37 14.28 9.11
CA PRO A 168 -16.66 13.52 7.91
C PRO A 168 -15.39 12.79 7.52
N ALA A 169 -15.47 11.46 7.34
CA ALA A 169 -14.37 10.67 6.80
C ALA A 169 -13.97 11.34 5.48
N ALA A 170 -12.75 11.86 5.43
CA ALA A 170 -12.24 12.48 4.23
C ALA A 170 -12.29 11.44 3.12
N SER A 171 -13.12 11.66 2.10
CA SER A 171 -13.16 10.79 0.94
C SER A 171 -11.80 10.85 0.26
N LEU A 172 -11.14 9.69 0.14
CA LEU A 172 -9.89 9.57 -0.62
C LEU A 172 -10.10 10.09 -2.04
N PRO A 173 -9.15 10.84 -2.59
CA PRO A 173 -9.21 11.19 -4.00
C PRO A 173 -9.18 9.90 -4.83
N ASP A 174 -10.03 9.80 -5.84
CA ASP A 174 -10.13 8.64 -6.72
C ASP A 174 -8.82 8.36 -7.48
N ASP A 175 -7.97 9.37 -7.64
CA ASP A 175 -6.69 9.29 -8.32
C ASP A 175 -5.52 9.73 -7.42
N LEU A 176 -4.71 8.78 -6.99
CA LEU A 176 -3.54 9.01 -6.15
C LEU A 176 -2.23 9.19 -6.94
N ARG A 177 -2.25 9.07 -8.28
CA ARG A 177 -1.02 9.09 -9.10
C ARG A 177 -0.24 10.40 -9.01
N SER A 178 -0.93 11.52 -8.82
CA SER A 178 -0.32 12.84 -8.67
C SER A 178 -0.06 13.22 -7.22
N VAL A 179 -0.76 12.60 -6.27
CA VAL A 179 -0.71 12.90 -4.84
C VAL A 179 0.47 12.19 -4.20
N ILE A 180 0.64 10.89 -4.47
CA ILE A 180 1.74 10.08 -3.92
C ILE A 180 2.94 10.16 -4.86
N HIS A 181 3.88 11.09 -4.57
CA HIS A 181 5.05 11.30 -5.41
C HIS A 181 6.30 11.60 -4.56
N PRO A 182 7.50 11.01 -4.88
CA PRO A 182 8.70 11.16 -4.06
C PRO A 182 9.26 12.59 -3.96
N LYS A 183 8.87 13.48 -4.88
CA LYS A 183 9.32 14.89 -4.93
C LYS A 183 8.32 15.88 -4.34
N ARG A 184 7.19 15.41 -3.82
CA ARG A 184 6.14 16.24 -3.23
C ARG A 184 5.89 15.80 -1.80
N PRO A 185 5.49 16.70 -0.89
CA PRO A 185 4.99 16.30 0.42
C PRO A 185 3.81 15.35 0.25
N ASN A 186 3.81 14.26 0.99
CA ASN A 186 2.71 13.29 0.96
C ASN A 186 1.65 13.70 2.01
N SER A 187 0.84 14.73 1.70
CA SER A 187 -0.18 15.23 2.61
C SER A 187 -1.26 14.20 2.94
N ILE A 188 -1.52 13.26 2.02
CA ILE A 188 -2.57 12.25 2.21
C ILE A 188 -2.28 11.32 3.40
N MET A 189 -1.03 11.01 3.69
CA MET A 189 -0.68 10.20 4.86
C MET A 189 -1.02 10.92 6.16
N HIS A 190 -0.82 12.24 6.19
CA HIS A 190 -1.19 13.09 7.31
C HIS A 190 -2.72 13.21 7.43
N GLU A 191 -3.42 13.48 6.33
CA GLU A 191 -4.89 13.60 6.27
C GLU A 191 -5.60 12.32 6.72
N LEU A 192 -5.02 11.15 6.41
CA LEU A 192 -5.53 9.84 6.82
C LEU A 192 -5.07 9.40 8.23
N GLY A 193 -4.25 10.20 8.92
CA GLY A 193 -3.71 9.84 10.23
C GLY A 193 -2.78 8.62 10.22
N LEU A 194 -2.18 8.30 9.07
CA LEU A 194 -1.29 7.14 8.90
C LEU A 194 0.17 7.44 9.27
N GLU A 195 0.47 8.62 9.78
CA GLU A 195 1.82 9.01 10.24
C GLU A 195 2.03 8.70 11.73
N ARG A 196 1.33 7.72 12.29
CA ARG A 196 1.53 7.31 13.69
C ARG A 196 2.92 6.71 13.87
N PRO A 197 3.69 7.17 14.87
CA PRO A 197 5.02 6.65 15.12
C PRO A 197 4.96 5.18 15.58
N TYR A 198 5.73 4.33 14.91
CA TYR A 198 6.02 2.94 15.31
C TYR A 198 7.52 2.79 15.58
N TRP A 199 7.94 1.63 16.07
CA TRP A 199 9.34 1.38 16.34
C TRP A 199 10.13 1.25 15.04
N GLN A 200 11.31 1.93 14.95
CA GLN A 200 12.23 1.87 13.81
C GLN A 200 13.65 1.61 14.31
N VAL A 201 14.44 0.79 13.58
CA VAL A 201 15.80 0.37 13.97
C VAL A 201 16.70 1.55 14.33
N PHE A 202 16.64 2.64 13.57
CA PHE A 202 17.50 3.81 13.76
C PHE A 202 16.79 4.97 14.46
N ARG A 203 15.72 4.70 15.19
CA ARG A 203 14.91 5.71 15.90
C ARG A 203 15.73 6.55 16.87
N GLU A 204 16.68 5.95 17.56
CA GLU A 204 17.54 6.69 18.52
C GLU A 204 18.40 7.76 17.82
N LYS A 205 18.82 7.49 16.59
CA LYS A 205 19.68 8.40 15.82
C LYS A 205 18.91 9.50 15.08
N PHE A 206 17.75 9.15 14.50
CA PHE A 206 17.04 10.05 13.58
C PHE A 206 15.65 10.46 14.05
N GLY A 207 15.16 9.92 15.17
CA GLY A 207 13.76 10.02 15.52
C GLY A 207 12.88 9.13 14.64
N PHE A 208 11.59 9.38 14.66
CA PHE A 208 10.66 8.70 13.76
C PHE A 208 10.69 9.36 12.37
N ILE A 209 10.89 8.55 11.33
CA ILE A 209 10.89 9.00 9.93
C ILE A 209 9.63 8.46 9.24
N PRO A 210 8.66 9.32 8.89
CA PRO A 210 7.46 8.89 8.18
C PRO A 210 7.71 8.65 6.69
N GLY A 211 6.75 7.99 6.02
CA GLY A 211 6.73 7.82 4.56
C GLY A 211 7.83 6.89 4.02
N LEU A 212 8.27 5.94 4.82
CA LEU A 212 9.11 4.82 4.37
C LEU A 212 8.27 3.75 3.66
N SER A 213 8.95 2.78 3.07
CA SER A 213 8.30 1.59 2.52
C SER A 213 7.53 0.83 3.60
N VAL A 214 6.41 0.21 3.23
CA VAL A 214 5.67 -0.70 4.13
C VAL A 214 6.53 -1.86 4.65
N MET A 215 7.64 -2.15 4.00
CA MET A 215 8.67 -3.08 4.45
C MET A 215 9.23 -2.67 5.82
N ASP A 216 9.47 -1.37 6.04
CA ASP A 216 9.95 -0.84 7.33
C ASP A 216 8.94 -1.15 8.45
N LEU A 217 7.66 -0.91 8.20
CA LEU A 217 6.59 -1.24 9.14
C LEU A 217 6.51 -2.75 9.41
N LEU A 218 6.47 -3.57 8.35
CA LEU A 218 6.33 -5.03 8.51
C LEU A 218 7.50 -5.67 9.24
N PHE A 219 8.74 -5.24 8.98
CA PHE A 219 9.90 -5.81 9.64
C PHE A 219 10.03 -5.41 11.11
N ASN A 220 9.46 -4.27 11.49
CA ASN A 220 9.51 -3.79 12.86
C ASN A 220 8.29 -4.20 13.70
N GLU A 221 7.08 -4.21 13.14
CA GLU A 221 5.82 -4.50 13.86
C GLU A 221 5.24 -5.89 13.52
N GLY A 222 5.74 -6.54 12.48
CA GLY A 222 5.32 -7.88 12.09
C GLY A 222 3.82 -8.00 11.84
N PRO A 223 3.14 -9.01 12.44
CA PRO A 223 1.70 -9.22 12.28
C PRO A 223 0.83 -8.05 12.75
N GLU A 224 1.34 -7.23 13.68
CA GLU A 224 0.63 -6.06 14.21
C GLU A 224 0.62 -4.87 13.23
N SER A 225 1.33 -4.96 12.10
CA SER A 225 1.39 -3.91 11.09
C SER A 225 0.01 -3.42 10.64
N ILE A 226 -1.00 -4.31 10.63
CA ILE A 226 -2.38 -3.96 10.27
C ILE A 226 -2.98 -2.90 11.18
N SER A 227 -2.61 -2.88 12.46
CA SER A 227 -3.13 -1.92 13.44
C SER A 227 -2.66 -0.48 13.17
N TRP A 228 -1.57 -0.33 12.45
CA TRP A 228 -0.98 0.97 12.07
C TRP A 228 -1.54 1.52 10.75
N LEU A 229 -2.26 0.68 10.00
CA LEU A 229 -2.85 1.01 8.69
C LEU A 229 -4.38 1.23 8.75
N ARG A 230 -4.94 1.28 9.97
CA ARG A 230 -6.38 1.49 10.23
C ARG A 230 -6.67 2.82 10.89
#